data_1f3bd549740db72fa661c0c02f2d995c
#
_entry.id   1f3bd549740db72fa661c0c02f2d995c
#
_cell.length_a   1.000
_cell.length_b   1.000
_cell.length_c   1.000
_cell.angle_alpha   90.00
_cell.angle_beta   90.00
_cell.angle_gamma   90.00
#
_symmetry.space_group_name_H-M   'P 1'
#
loop_
_entity.id
_entity.type
_entity.pdbx_description
1 polymer ?
#
loop_
_entity_poly.entity_id
_entity_poly.type
_entity_poly.pdbx_seq_one_letter_code
_entity_poly.pdbx_strand_id
1 'polypeptide(L)'
;TPQPHPTSLRVEAGGKTVSYTGDTSWTKHLPKISKDADLFICESYFYEKPVRFHMNYPDVIEHWDEFQAKRTILTHMSPEMLAMANRVPEECAYDGLVVEI
;
A
#
# COMPACT_ATOMS: atom_id res chain seq x y z
N THR A 1 -8.75 13.34 -19.60
CA THR A 1 -8.36 14.05 -18.41
C THR A 1 -6.92 13.70 -18.09
N PRO A 2 -6.06 14.69 -17.91
CA PRO A 2 -4.70 14.37 -17.48
C PRO A 2 -4.79 13.57 -16.20
N GLN A 3 -3.99 12.55 -16.14
CA GLN A 3 -3.94 11.73 -14.96
C GLN A 3 -3.54 12.61 -13.78
N PRO A 4 -4.23 12.53 -12.64
CA PRO A 4 -3.83 13.29 -11.49
C PRO A 4 -2.39 12.94 -11.13
N HIS A 5 -1.67 13.89 -10.60
CA HIS A 5 -0.30 13.63 -10.15
C HIS A 5 -0.30 12.46 -9.19
N PRO A 6 0.69 11.55 -9.32
CA PRO A 6 0.77 10.45 -8.37
C PRO A 6 0.85 11.01 -6.95
N THR A 7 -0.01 10.50 -6.08
CA THR A 7 0.01 10.85 -4.66
C THR A 7 0.97 9.98 -3.88
N SER A 8 1.64 9.06 -4.55
CA SER A 8 2.63 8.19 -3.92
C SER A 8 3.82 8.99 -3.43
N LEU A 9 4.35 8.59 -2.29
CA LEU A 9 5.42 9.29 -1.60
C LEU A 9 6.56 8.33 -1.26
N ARG A 10 7.78 8.86 -1.29
CA ARG A 10 8.94 8.20 -0.72
C ARG A 10 9.70 9.21 0.12
N VAL A 11 9.86 8.94 1.41
CA VAL A 11 10.51 9.84 2.35
C VAL A 11 11.72 9.15 2.96
N GLU A 12 12.86 9.81 2.92
CA GLU A 12 14.09 9.33 3.54
C GLU A 12 14.47 10.28 4.66
N ALA A 13 14.63 9.74 5.86
CA ALA A 13 14.97 10.52 7.04
C ALA A 13 15.69 9.63 8.06
N GLY A 14 16.78 10.15 8.65
CA GLY A 14 17.50 9.42 9.69
C GLY A 14 18.04 8.06 9.25
N GLY A 15 18.35 7.90 7.98
CA GLY A 15 18.83 6.64 7.44
C GLY A 15 17.73 5.61 7.20
N LYS A 16 16.46 5.99 7.35
CA LYS A 16 15.31 5.13 7.12
C LYS A 16 14.46 5.66 5.98
N THR A 17 13.77 4.75 5.30
CA THR A 17 12.92 5.07 4.14
C THR A 17 11.51 4.56 4.37
N VAL A 18 10.53 5.44 4.18
CA VAL A 18 9.11 5.10 4.23
C VAL A 18 8.49 5.48 2.89
N SER A 19 7.75 4.56 2.31
CA SER A 19 7.04 4.81 1.06
C SER A 19 5.55 4.57 1.25
N TYR A 20 4.72 5.30 0.48
CA TYR A 20 3.28 5.20 0.54
C TYR A 20 2.71 5.27 -0.87
N THR A 21 1.78 4.37 -1.20
CA THR A 21 1.14 4.35 -2.53
C THR A 21 0.31 5.59 -2.79
N GLY A 22 -0.30 6.16 -1.77
CA GLY A 22 -1.35 7.17 -1.96
C GLY A 22 -2.61 6.55 -2.56
N ASP A 23 -3.52 7.41 -3.01
CA ASP A 23 -4.77 7.00 -3.63
C ASP A 23 -4.53 6.80 -5.13
N THR A 24 -4.09 5.63 -5.52
CA THR A 24 -3.76 5.35 -6.91
C THR A 24 -4.10 3.92 -7.27
N SER A 25 -4.41 3.71 -8.55
CA SER A 25 -4.44 2.37 -9.13
C SER A 25 -3.02 1.83 -9.25
N TRP A 26 -2.89 0.56 -9.61
CA TRP A 26 -1.59 0.00 -9.90
C TRP A 26 -0.85 0.81 -10.97
N THR A 27 0.41 1.09 -10.73
CA THR A 27 1.32 1.67 -11.72
C THR A 27 2.70 1.04 -11.59
N LYS A 28 3.48 1.09 -12.66
CA LYS A 28 4.87 0.62 -12.65
C LYS A 28 5.77 1.42 -11.71
N HIS A 29 5.27 2.54 -11.24
CA HIS A 29 6.00 3.40 -10.31
C HIS A 29 6.05 2.81 -8.91
N LEU A 30 5.04 2.02 -8.53
CA LEU A 30 4.93 1.48 -7.18
C LEU A 30 6.08 0.56 -6.77
N PRO A 31 6.54 -0.38 -7.60
CA PRO A 31 7.73 -1.15 -7.26
C PRO A 31 8.96 -0.27 -7.03
N LYS A 32 9.09 0.82 -7.78
CA LYS A 32 10.24 1.72 -7.67
C LYS A 32 10.24 2.44 -6.32
N ILE A 33 9.10 2.93 -5.86
CA ILE A 33 9.05 3.64 -4.58
C ILE A 33 9.15 2.71 -3.39
N SER A 34 8.78 1.43 -3.55
CA SER A 34 8.85 0.45 -2.48
C SER A 34 10.24 -0.17 -2.33
N LYS A 35 11.08 -0.06 -3.36
CA LYS A 35 12.38 -0.74 -3.37
C LYS A 35 13.24 -0.30 -2.20
N ASP A 36 13.69 -1.28 -1.41
CA ASP A 36 14.54 -1.09 -0.24
C ASP A 36 13.95 -0.17 0.84
N ALA A 37 12.64 0.08 0.79
CA ALA A 37 11.98 0.83 1.85
C ALA A 37 11.98 0.01 3.14
N ASP A 38 12.22 0.67 4.26
CA ASP A 38 12.09 0.04 5.57
C ASP A 38 10.63 -0.25 5.86
N LEU A 39 9.74 0.62 5.41
CA LEU A 39 8.30 0.44 5.53
C LEU A 39 7.63 0.92 4.24
N PHE A 40 6.77 0.08 3.67
CA PHE A 40 5.92 0.42 2.54
C PHE A 40 4.47 0.35 2.99
N ILE A 41 3.77 1.49 2.92
CA ILE A 41 2.35 1.59 3.28
C ILE A 41 1.57 1.53 1.97
N CYS A 42 0.74 0.50 1.83
CA CYS A 42 0.08 0.18 0.57
C CYS A 42 -1.43 0.24 0.73
N GLU A 43 -2.09 0.99 -0.15
CA GLU A 43 -3.55 1.02 -0.16
C GLU A 43 -4.10 -0.35 -0.53
N SER A 44 -5.18 -0.78 0.15
CA SER A 44 -5.92 -2.00 -0.16
C SER A 44 -7.39 -1.73 0.08
N TYR A 45 -8.05 -1.09 -0.90
CA TYR A 45 -9.35 -0.47 -0.68
C TYR A 45 -10.49 -1.48 -0.60
N PHE A 46 -10.67 -2.31 -1.64
CA PHE A 46 -11.67 -3.36 -1.63
C PHE A 46 -11.03 -4.75 -1.63
N TYR A 47 -11.72 -5.69 -1.01
CA TYR A 47 -11.26 -7.08 -0.97
C TYR A 47 -11.49 -7.80 -2.30
N GLU A 48 -12.67 -7.64 -2.91
CA GLU A 48 -13.03 -8.36 -4.12
C GLU A 48 -13.28 -7.45 -5.33
N LYS A 49 -13.85 -6.26 -5.11
CA LYS A 49 -14.28 -5.39 -6.22
C LYS A 49 -13.14 -4.52 -6.71
N PRO A 50 -12.87 -4.49 -8.03
CA PRO A 50 -11.94 -3.53 -8.58
C PRO A 50 -12.59 -2.14 -8.62
N VAL A 51 -12.02 -1.20 -7.90
CA VAL A 51 -12.47 0.20 -7.92
C VAL A 51 -11.37 1.03 -8.58
N ARG A 52 -11.75 1.83 -9.58
CA ARG A 52 -10.81 2.64 -10.34
C ARG A 52 -10.14 3.67 -9.43
N PHE A 53 -8.90 3.97 -9.74
CA PHE A 53 -8.07 4.97 -9.03
C PHE A 53 -7.70 4.55 -7.60
N HIS A 54 -7.92 3.28 -7.25
CA HIS A 54 -7.51 2.72 -5.97
C HIS A 54 -6.77 1.43 -6.19
N MET A 55 -5.82 1.14 -5.30
CA MET A 55 -5.25 -0.19 -5.19
C MET A 55 -6.23 -1.05 -4.40
N ASN A 56 -6.64 -2.16 -4.97
CA ASN A 56 -7.53 -3.10 -4.32
C ASN A 56 -6.76 -4.36 -3.94
N TYR A 57 -7.30 -5.16 -3.03
CA TYR A 57 -6.58 -6.33 -2.52
C TYR A 57 -6.12 -7.28 -3.64
N PRO A 58 -6.94 -7.59 -4.67
CA PRO A 58 -6.44 -8.43 -5.76
C PRO A 58 -5.23 -7.84 -6.49
N ASP A 59 -5.18 -6.51 -6.65
CA ASP A 59 -4.01 -5.85 -7.26
C ASP A 59 -2.77 -6.00 -6.39
N VAL A 60 -2.94 -5.85 -5.08
CA VAL A 60 -1.85 -6.00 -4.11
C VAL A 60 -1.26 -7.40 -4.19
N ILE A 61 -2.12 -8.42 -4.22
CA ILE A 61 -1.68 -9.82 -4.27
C ILE A 61 -1.02 -10.15 -5.60
N GLU A 62 -1.60 -9.68 -6.71
CA GLU A 62 -1.04 -9.91 -8.03
C GLU A 62 0.39 -9.39 -8.14
N HIS A 63 0.67 -8.25 -7.54
CA HIS A 63 1.97 -7.57 -7.64
C HIS A 63 2.82 -7.69 -6.38
N TRP A 64 2.43 -8.54 -5.43
CA TRP A 64 3.10 -8.63 -4.13
C TRP A 64 4.61 -8.82 -4.24
N ASP A 65 5.04 -9.70 -5.15
CA ASP A 65 6.45 -10.03 -5.32
C ASP A 65 7.26 -8.90 -5.97
N GLU A 66 6.58 -7.91 -6.53
CA GLU A 66 7.25 -6.75 -7.14
C GLU A 66 7.61 -5.68 -6.11
N PHE A 67 7.01 -5.73 -4.92
CA PHE A 67 7.34 -4.83 -3.84
C PHE A 67 8.56 -5.37 -3.09
N GLN A 68 9.61 -4.57 -3.02
CA GLN A 68 10.87 -4.99 -2.40
C GLN A 68 11.15 -4.21 -1.13
N ALA A 69 10.13 -3.99 -0.34
CA ALA A 69 10.23 -3.34 0.95
C ALA A 69 10.54 -4.38 2.04
N LYS A 70 11.16 -3.92 3.11
CA LYS A 70 11.44 -4.79 4.26
C LYS A 70 10.17 -5.17 5.01
N ARG A 71 9.19 -4.25 5.03
CA ARG A 71 7.90 -4.46 5.68
C ARG A 71 6.84 -3.72 4.89
N THR A 72 5.70 -4.36 4.66
CA THR A 72 4.56 -3.77 3.96
C THR A 72 3.32 -3.86 4.84
N ILE A 73 2.61 -2.74 4.97
CA ILE A 73 1.38 -2.66 5.76
C ILE A 73 0.27 -2.15 4.85
N LEU A 74 -0.87 -2.84 4.85
CA LEU A 74 -2.05 -2.43 4.08
C LEU A 74 -2.86 -1.41 4.86
N THR A 75 -3.37 -0.41 4.16
CA THR A 75 -4.15 0.67 4.76
C THR A 75 -5.25 1.15 3.82
N HIS A 76 -5.98 2.20 4.20
CA HIS A 76 -7.04 2.84 3.41
C HIS A 76 -8.06 1.80 2.94
N MET A 77 -8.60 1.05 3.90
CA MET A 77 -9.50 -0.05 3.61
C MET A 77 -10.95 0.40 3.70
N SER A 78 -11.77 -0.04 2.72
CA SER A 78 -13.23 0.10 2.80
C SER A 78 -13.78 -0.76 3.94
N PRO A 79 -15.04 -0.56 4.36
CA PRO A 79 -15.65 -1.45 5.37
C PRO A 79 -15.61 -2.93 4.95
N GLU A 80 -15.78 -3.23 3.67
CA GLU A 80 -15.70 -4.59 3.15
C GLU A 80 -14.30 -5.18 3.37
N MET A 81 -13.26 -4.43 3.03
CA MET A 81 -11.88 -4.88 3.23
C MET A 81 -11.54 -5.01 4.71
N LEU A 82 -12.01 -4.05 5.54
CA LEU A 82 -11.79 -4.10 6.98
C LEU A 82 -12.35 -5.39 7.60
N ALA A 83 -13.48 -5.87 7.11
CA ALA A 83 -14.06 -7.12 7.59
C ALA A 83 -13.15 -8.32 7.31
N MET A 84 -12.26 -8.21 6.31
CA MET A 84 -11.35 -9.28 5.93
C MET A 84 -9.94 -9.11 6.53
N ALA A 85 -9.66 -8.00 7.20
CA ALA A 85 -8.30 -7.67 7.66
C ALA A 85 -7.71 -8.74 8.58
N ASN A 86 -8.53 -9.41 9.38
CA ASN A 86 -8.07 -10.46 10.29
C ASN A 86 -7.91 -11.81 9.59
N ARG A 87 -8.32 -11.93 8.34
CA ARG A 87 -8.32 -13.21 7.60
C ARG A 87 -7.27 -13.26 6.51
N VAL A 88 -6.72 -12.12 6.12
CA VAL A 88 -5.65 -12.08 5.12
C VAL A 88 -4.30 -12.25 5.83
N PRO A 89 -3.31 -12.88 5.15
CA PRO A 89 -2.00 -13.08 5.78
C PRO A 89 -1.15 -11.81 5.85
N GLU A 90 -1.46 -10.81 5.01
CA GLU A 90 -0.70 -9.56 4.99
C GLU A 90 -1.03 -8.71 6.22
N GLU A 91 -0.04 -7.98 6.69
CA GLU A 91 -0.21 -7.08 7.83
C GLU A 91 -1.12 -5.91 7.44
N CYS A 92 -2.13 -5.62 8.26
CA CYS A 92 -3.08 -4.53 8.03
C CYS A 92 -2.98 -3.50 9.14
N ALA A 93 -3.10 -2.23 8.77
CA ALA A 93 -3.13 -1.14 9.75
C ALA A 93 -4.44 -1.16 10.53
N TYR A 94 -4.40 -0.64 11.75
CA TYR A 94 -5.57 -0.46 12.60
C TYR A 94 -5.42 0.84 13.38
N ASP A 95 -6.53 1.35 13.90
CA ASP A 95 -6.52 2.60 14.65
C ASP A 95 -5.56 2.50 15.83
N GLY A 96 -4.66 3.46 15.92
CA GLY A 96 -3.68 3.51 17.01
C GLY A 96 -2.41 2.72 16.76
N LEU A 97 -2.27 2.06 15.59
CA LEU A 97 -1.04 1.34 15.26
C LEU A 97 0.15 2.30 15.23
N VAL A 98 1.20 1.95 15.95
CA VAL A 98 2.48 2.66 15.93
C VAL A 98 3.53 1.71 15.39
N VAL A 99 4.30 2.18 14.41
CA VAL A 99 5.37 1.39 13.80
C VAL A 99 6.70 2.07 14.01
N GLU A 100 7.63 1.34 14.60
CA GLU A 100 9.01 1.80 14.76
C GLU A 100 9.87 1.16 13.67
N ILE A 101 10.66 1.98 13.02
CA ILE A 101 11.52 1.53 11.92
C ILE A 101 13.00 1.86 12.19
#